data_14f01a81d06a795a4b5e2bf9a143b9fd
#
_entry.id   14f01a81d06a795a4b5e2bf9a143b9fd
#
_cell.length_a   1.000
_cell.length_b   1.000
_cell.length_c   1.000
_cell.angle_alpha   90.00
_cell.angle_beta   90.00
_cell.angle_gamma   90.00
#
_symmetry.space_group_name_H-M   'P 1'
#
loop_
_entity.id
_entity.type
_entity.pdbx_description
1 polymer ?
#
loop_
_entity_poly.entity_id
_entity_poly.type
_entity_poly.pdbx_seq_one_letter_code
_entity_poly.pdbx_strand_id
1 'polypeptide(L)'
;MARFLYMLLCASVLLGCNEIEEAVKDAKKEGSAPPKDNYIVLLDLSDRILHNNQQQVPKDIQVIQSIYAAFKSKLNAKDPTRLYFTVNDKLKLMVAPQRTTAKDVYNMAGNLRIALSSAQPEQKAKLIEETEKKFSSLLPQIYRRAVISNNSTSYSGADIWKYFNEDLPDDLERDAQNTLFIITDGYMDFESLQGRTSRNNRYTSCAQIINNLKKAPDWHSRFKEGDYGLLPVNKKFPNLKVIVLELNPKDDWTGEYNMLTTIWSKWFTEMGIKSFAFIKDDNINEINESIEKLL
;
A
#
# COMPACT_ATOMS: atom_id res chain seq x y z
N MET A 1 -26.32 -54.16 -4.02
CA MET A 1 -25.01 -53.49 -3.97
C MET A 1 -25.09 -51.94 -4.05
N ALA A 2 -25.95 -51.32 -4.84
CA ALA A 2 -26.00 -49.85 -4.99
C ALA A 2 -26.44 -49.06 -3.72
N ARG A 3 -27.27 -49.64 -2.84
CA ARG A 3 -27.71 -48.98 -1.59
C ARG A 3 -26.61 -48.91 -0.51
N PHE A 4 -25.64 -49.82 -0.51
CA PHE A 4 -24.54 -49.80 0.45
C PHE A 4 -23.47 -48.75 0.08
N LEU A 5 -23.32 -48.48 -1.21
CA LEU A 5 -22.32 -47.49 -1.69
C LEU A 5 -22.77 -46.05 -1.37
N TYR A 6 -24.09 -45.77 -1.37
CA TYR A 6 -24.62 -44.44 -1.01
C TYR A 6 -24.49 -44.12 0.49
N MET A 7 -24.61 -45.16 1.35
CA MET A 7 -24.43 -44.96 2.82
C MET A 7 -22.95 -44.67 3.16
N LEU A 8 -21.97 -45.26 2.45
CA LEU A 8 -20.56 -44.98 2.69
C LEU A 8 -20.17 -43.56 2.23
N LEU A 9 -20.77 -43.04 1.14
CA LEU A 9 -20.47 -41.68 0.65
C LEU A 9 -21.04 -40.58 1.55
N CYS A 10 -22.22 -40.82 2.18
CA CYS A 10 -22.77 -39.88 3.14
C CYS A 10 -22.03 -39.88 4.47
N ALA A 11 -21.47 -41.02 4.91
CA ALA A 11 -20.68 -41.10 6.15
C ALA A 11 -19.33 -40.34 6.05
N SER A 12 -18.68 -40.33 4.86
CA SER A 12 -17.41 -39.61 4.65
C SER A 12 -17.60 -38.09 4.66
N VAL A 13 -18.74 -37.56 4.21
CA VAL A 13 -19.03 -36.12 4.24
C VAL A 13 -19.32 -35.64 5.66
N LEU A 14 -19.95 -36.47 6.49
CA LEU A 14 -20.26 -36.14 7.90
C LEU A 14 -19.02 -36.17 8.80
N LEU A 15 -18.04 -37.04 8.50
CA LEU A 15 -16.75 -37.07 9.24
C LEU A 15 -15.92 -35.81 8.99
N GLY A 16 -15.90 -35.32 7.76
CA GLY A 16 -15.15 -34.09 7.44
C GLY A 16 -15.72 -32.82 8.11
N CYS A 17 -17.02 -32.73 8.33
CA CYS A 17 -17.64 -31.61 9.03
C CYS A 17 -17.31 -31.61 10.54
N ASN A 18 -17.28 -32.79 11.19
CA ASN A 18 -16.93 -32.89 12.60
C ASN A 18 -15.46 -32.54 12.89
N GLU A 19 -14.52 -32.95 12.02
CA GLU A 19 -13.12 -32.62 12.16
C GLU A 19 -12.86 -31.12 12.02
N ILE A 20 -13.60 -30.44 11.14
CA ILE A 20 -13.51 -28.98 10.98
C ILE A 20 -14.09 -28.27 12.22
N GLU A 21 -15.24 -28.74 12.76
CA GLU A 21 -15.81 -28.15 13.98
C GLU A 21 -14.92 -28.37 15.22
N GLU A 22 -14.25 -29.51 15.34
CA GLU A 22 -13.29 -29.74 16.41
C GLU A 22 -12.05 -28.88 16.26
N ALA A 23 -11.48 -28.76 15.06
CA ALA A 23 -10.34 -27.89 14.79
C ALA A 23 -10.66 -26.40 15.09
N VAL A 24 -11.86 -25.94 14.80
CA VAL A 24 -12.33 -24.58 15.15
C VAL A 24 -12.51 -24.42 16.67
N LYS A 25 -12.98 -25.45 17.37
CA LYS A 25 -13.12 -25.42 18.84
C LYS A 25 -11.78 -25.44 19.55
N ASP A 26 -10.83 -26.22 19.04
CA ASP A 26 -9.47 -26.30 19.61
C ASP A 26 -8.68 -25.02 19.34
N ALA A 27 -8.76 -24.45 18.14
CA ALA A 27 -8.18 -23.13 17.83
C ALA A 27 -8.74 -22.00 18.72
N LYS A 28 -10.01 -22.10 19.16
CA LYS A 28 -10.61 -21.15 20.12
C LYS A 28 -10.18 -21.37 21.57
N LYS A 29 -9.69 -22.55 21.93
CA LYS A 29 -9.21 -22.87 23.29
C LYS A 29 -7.75 -22.47 23.54
N GLU A 30 -6.93 -22.38 22.52
CA GLU A 30 -5.47 -22.21 22.64
C GLU A 30 -4.97 -20.74 22.61
N GLY A 31 -5.69 -19.78 23.10
CA GLY A 31 -5.10 -18.49 23.37
C GLY A 31 -5.71 -17.30 22.64
N SER A 32 -5.35 -16.11 23.03
CA SER A 32 -5.76 -14.86 22.38
C SER A 32 -5.43 -14.89 20.89
N ALA A 33 -6.38 -14.44 20.06
CA ALA A 33 -6.16 -14.30 18.60
C ALA A 33 -4.83 -13.59 18.32
N PRO A 34 -4.06 -14.05 17.32
CA PRO A 34 -2.78 -13.41 17.00
C PRO A 34 -2.96 -11.92 16.66
N PRO A 35 -1.95 -11.08 16.91
CA PRO A 35 -2.01 -9.67 16.57
C PRO A 35 -2.46 -9.46 15.13
N LYS A 36 -3.43 -8.58 14.92
CA LYS A 36 -3.98 -8.26 13.60
C LYS A 36 -3.05 -7.32 12.85
N ASP A 37 -2.73 -7.65 11.61
CA ASP A 37 -2.06 -6.74 10.66
C ASP A 37 -3.07 -6.11 9.71
N ASN A 38 -2.87 -4.83 9.39
CA ASN A 38 -3.61 -4.11 8.37
C ASN A 38 -2.62 -3.49 7.38
N TYR A 39 -2.51 -4.06 6.19
CA TYR A 39 -1.65 -3.59 5.11
C TYR A 39 -2.45 -2.76 4.12
N ILE A 40 -1.96 -1.56 3.86
CA ILE A 40 -2.53 -0.64 2.88
C ILE A 40 -1.45 -0.36 1.85
N VAL A 41 -1.73 -0.63 0.57
CA VAL A 41 -0.83 -0.34 -0.55
C VAL A 41 -1.43 0.82 -1.33
N LEU A 42 -0.80 1.99 -1.27
CA LEU A 42 -1.22 3.20 -1.96
C LEU A 42 -0.40 3.38 -3.24
N LEU A 43 -1.08 3.43 -4.38
CA LEU A 43 -0.46 3.64 -5.68
C LEU A 43 -0.50 5.11 -6.09
N ASP A 44 0.66 5.61 -6.46
CA ASP A 44 0.82 6.85 -7.22
C ASP A 44 0.81 6.52 -8.72
N LEU A 45 -0.28 6.89 -9.40
CA LEU A 45 -0.47 6.71 -10.84
C LEU A 45 -0.22 8.03 -11.60
N SER A 46 0.78 8.81 -11.18
CA SER A 46 1.19 10.06 -11.82
C SER A 46 1.97 9.84 -13.12
N ASP A 47 2.63 10.89 -13.61
CA ASP A 47 3.46 10.85 -14.82
C ASP A 47 4.59 9.82 -14.78
N ARG A 48 4.98 9.35 -13.60
CA ARG A 48 5.98 8.29 -13.43
C ARG A 48 5.67 7.02 -14.24
N ILE A 49 4.40 6.75 -14.54
CA ILE A 49 3.97 5.59 -15.32
C ILE A 49 3.80 5.89 -16.82
N LEU A 50 3.92 7.15 -17.26
CA LEU A 50 3.64 7.59 -18.63
C LEU A 50 4.89 7.72 -19.51
N HIS A 51 6.00 8.16 -18.94
CA HIS A 51 7.19 8.50 -19.70
C HIS A 51 8.04 7.27 -19.98
N ASN A 52 8.29 7.00 -21.27
CA ASN A 52 9.35 6.13 -21.84
C ASN A 52 9.86 4.97 -20.94
N ASN A 53 9.34 4.88 -19.75
CA ASN A 53 9.69 3.94 -18.72
C ASN A 53 8.78 2.71 -18.84
N GLN A 54 8.89 2.01 -19.98
CA GLN A 54 8.15 0.76 -20.23
C GLN A 54 8.37 -0.29 -19.14
N GLN A 55 9.38 -0.10 -18.29
CA GLN A 55 9.71 -1.01 -17.21
C GLN A 55 9.07 -0.64 -15.87
N GLN A 56 8.57 0.61 -15.70
CA GLN A 56 8.01 1.04 -14.42
C GLN A 56 6.77 0.25 -14.02
N VAL A 57 5.82 0.08 -14.94
CA VAL A 57 4.58 -0.67 -14.65
C VAL A 57 4.85 -2.13 -14.28
N PRO A 58 5.66 -2.91 -15.04
CA PRO A 58 6.06 -4.23 -14.61
C PRO A 58 6.73 -4.27 -13.24
N LYS A 59 7.57 -3.29 -12.91
CA LYS A 59 8.26 -3.18 -11.64
C LYS A 59 7.29 -2.92 -10.50
N ASP A 60 6.39 -1.94 -10.64
CA ASP A 60 5.33 -1.67 -9.66
C ASP A 60 4.51 -2.94 -9.36
N ILE A 61 4.14 -3.68 -10.41
CA ILE A 61 3.39 -4.93 -10.26
C ILE A 61 4.20 -5.95 -9.44
N GLN A 62 5.49 -6.08 -9.70
CA GLN A 62 6.36 -6.98 -8.93
C GLN A 62 6.48 -6.55 -7.48
N VAL A 63 6.64 -5.25 -7.21
CA VAL A 63 6.67 -4.69 -5.84
C VAL A 63 5.38 -5.00 -5.10
N ILE A 64 4.22 -4.79 -5.73
CA ILE A 64 2.92 -5.11 -5.13
C ILE A 64 2.80 -6.61 -4.83
N GLN A 65 3.24 -7.45 -5.78
CA GLN A 65 3.24 -8.91 -5.57
C GLN A 65 4.16 -9.32 -4.42
N SER A 66 5.29 -8.65 -4.22
CA SER A 66 6.20 -8.89 -3.10
C SER A 66 5.58 -8.50 -1.76
N ILE A 67 4.89 -7.36 -1.69
CA ILE A 67 4.13 -6.98 -0.50
C ILE A 67 3.05 -8.02 -0.18
N TYR A 68 2.34 -8.50 -1.20
CA TYR A 68 1.34 -9.56 -1.04
C TYR A 68 1.98 -10.86 -0.56
N ALA A 69 3.12 -11.26 -1.12
CA ALA A 69 3.85 -12.46 -0.70
C ALA A 69 4.31 -12.36 0.76
N ALA A 70 4.83 -11.21 1.18
CA ALA A 70 5.21 -10.95 2.57
C ALA A 70 3.99 -11.01 3.51
N PHE A 71 2.85 -10.44 3.12
CA PHE A 71 1.59 -10.57 3.85
C PHE A 71 1.19 -12.04 4.01
N LYS A 72 1.18 -12.81 2.91
CA LYS A 72 0.85 -14.24 2.93
C LYS A 72 1.81 -15.06 3.79
N SER A 73 3.11 -14.73 3.76
CA SER A 73 4.12 -15.34 4.62
C SER A 73 3.81 -15.13 6.11
N LYS A 74 3.43 -13.92 6.51
CA LYS A 74 2.98 -13.62 7.88
C LYS A 74 1.71 -14.38 8.27
N LEU A 75 0.73 -14.47 7.37
CA LEU A 75 -0.47 -15.28 7.63
C LEU A 75 -0.12 -16.75 7.89
N ASN A 76 0.78 -17.32 7.07
CA ASN A 76 1.24 -18.70 7.24
C ASN A 76 2.02 -18.90 8.55
N ALA A 77 2.76 -17.90 8.99
CA ALA A 77 3.45 -17.95 10.28
C ALA A 77 2.48 -17.91 11.47
N LYS A 78 1.37 -17.17 11.34
CA LYS A 78 0.29 -17.10 12.35
C LYS A 78 -0.57 -18.36 12.38
N ASP A 79 -0.78 -18.99 11.23
CA ASP A 79 -1.56 -20.23 11.09
C ASP A 79 -0.87 -21.19 10.10
N PRO A 80 0.02 -22.08 10.60
CA PRO A 80 0.69 -23.07 9.78
C PRO A 80 -0.24 -24.05 9.07
N THR A 81 -1.48 -24.23 9.56
CA THR A 81 -2.50 -25.08 8.92
C THR A 81 -3.02 -24.49 7.62
N ARG A 82 -2.85 -23.16 7.43
CA ARG A 82 -3.35 -22.37 6.30
C ARG A 82 -4.87 -22.39 6.14
N LEU A 83 -5.58 -22.68 7.20
CA LEU A 83 -7.06 -22.56 7.26
C LEU A 83 -7.47 -21.16 7.71
N TYR A 84 -6.59 -20.45 8.41
CA TYR A 84 -6.72 -19.06 8.86
C TYR A 84 -7.95 -18.78 9.74
N PHE A 85 -8.47 -19.75 10.44
CA PHE A 85 -9.71 -19.62 11.21
C PHE A 85 -9.68 -18.48 12.23
N THR A 86 -8.56 -18.29 12.92
CA THR A 86 -8.38 -17.27 13.96
C THR A 86 -7.73 -15.99 13.46
N VAL A 87 -7.19 -16.00 12.24
CA VAL A 87 -6.49 -14.84 11.65
C VAL A 87 -7.49 -13.81 11.15
N ASN A 88 -7.26 -12.53 11.45
CA ASN A 88 -8.17 -11.43 11.13
C ASN A 88 -7.51 -10.27 10.38
N ASP A 89 -6.39 -10.55 9.74
CA ASP A 89 -5.59 -9.59 9.02
C ASP A 89 -6.32 -9.01 7.80
N LYS A 90 -5.86 -7.83 7.40
CA LYS A 90 -6.37 -7.12 6.22
C LYS A 90 -5.23 -6.70 5.30
N LEU A 91 -5.49 -6.74 4.01
CA LEU A 91 -4.69 -6.11 2.97
C LEU A 91 -5.62 -5.45 1.97
N LYS A 92 -5.30 -4.25 1.53
CA LYS A 92 -6.04 -3.55 0.48
C LYS A 92 -5.13 -2.74 -0.41
N LEU A 93 -5.51 -2.65 -1.68
CA LEU A 93 -4.89 -1.76 -2.65
C LEU A 93 -5.74 -0.49 -2.77
N MET A 94 -5.09 0.65 -2.70
CA MET A 94 -5.69 1.97 -2.88
C MET A 94 -4.98 2.72 -4.00
N VAL A 95 -5.71 3.58 -4.68
CA VAL A 95 -5.14 4.52 -5.66
C VAL A 95 -5.22 5.91 -5.04
N ALA A 96 -4.13 6.66 -5.06
CA ALA A 96 -4.12 8.03 -4.57
C ALA A 96 -5.20 8.85 -5.28
N PRO A 97 -5.96 9.70 -4.56
CA PRO A 97 -7.08 10.45 -5.14
C PRO A 97 -6.65 11.28 -6.35
N GLN A 98 -7.41 11.19 -7.44
CA GLN A 98 -7.17 11.94 -8.67
C GLN A 98 -8.50 12.40 -9.26
N ARG A 99 -8.55 13.63 -9.77
CA ARG A 99 -9.77 14.21 -10.34
C ARG A 99 -10.25 13.49 -11.59
N THR A 100 -9.32 13.05 -12.41
CA THR A 100 -9.58 12.51 -13.76
C THR A 100 -9.51 10.98 -13.80
N THR A 101 -9.16 10.34 -12.69
CA THR A 101 -9.14 8.87 -12.64
C THR A 101 -10.54 8.30 -12.86
N ALA A 102 -10.65 7.42 -13.82
CA ALA A 102 -11.90 6.75 -14.13
C ALA A 102 -12.39 5.92 -12.94
N LYS A 103 -13.71 5.93 -12.68
CA LYS A 103 -14.31 5.19 -11.56
C LYS A 103 -14.00 3.69 -11.58
N ASP A 104 -13.81 3.11 -12.74
CA ASP A 104 -13.47 1.70 -12.89
C ASP A 104 -12.08 1.37 -12.33
N VAL A 105 -11.11 2.31 -12.35
CA VAL A 105 -9.80 2.13 -11.72
C VAL A 105 -9.95 1.95 -10.21
N TYR A 106 -10.74 2.82 -9.55
CA TYR A 106 -11.02 2.68 -8.12
C TYR A 106 -11.78 1.39 -7.80
N ASN A 107 -12.74 1.00 -8.65
CA ASN A 107 -13.48 -0.24 -8.47
C ASN A 107 -12.56 -1.48 -8.62
N MET A 108 -11.66 -1.47 -9.58
CA MET A 108 -10.67 -2.55 -9.74
C MET A 108 -9.73 -2.64 -8.54
N ALA A 109 -9.22 -1.51 -8.07
CA ALA A 109 -8.39 -1.46 -6.85
C ALA A 109 -9.16 -1.97 -5.63
N GLY A 110 -10.41 -1.55 -5.44
CA GLY A 110 -11.27 -2.00 -4.35
C GLY A 110 -11.57 -3.51 -4.35
N ASN A 111 -11.44 -4.18 -5.50
CA ASN A 111 -11.54 -5.65 -5.59
C ASN A 111 -10.25 -6.36 -5.17
N LEU A 112 -9.13 -5.64 -5.04
CA LEU A 112 -7.84 -6.17 -4.59
C LEU A 112 -7.70 -5.97 -3.08
N ARG A 113 -8.57 -6.64 -2.33
CA ARG A 113 -8.58 -6.59 -0.87
C ARG A 113 -8.79 -7.97 -0.26
N ILE A 114 -8.13 -8.19 0.85
CA ILE A 114 -8.35 -9.30 1.78
C ILE A 114 -8.84 -8.70 3.10
N ALA A 115 -9.95 -9.18 3.63
CA ALA A 115 -10.49 -8.75 4.91
C ALA A 115 -10.94 -9.99 5.70
N LEU A 116 -10.00 -10.67 6.35
CA LEU A 116 -10.27 -11.94 7.03
C LEU A 116 -11.18 -11.78 8.23
N SER A 117 -11.23 -10.59 8.85
CA SER A 117 -12.14 -10.31 9.96
C SER A 117 -13.62 -10.34 9.59
N SER A 118 -13.95 -10.12 8.32
CA SER A 118 -15.33 -10.11 7.80
C SER A 118 -15.70 -11.39 7.04
N ALA A 119 -14.76 -12.30 6.83
CA ALA A 119 -15.00 -13.57 6.16
C ALA A 119 -15.38 -14.66 7.17
N GLN A 120 -16.26 -15.55 6.75
CA GLN A 120 -16.53 -16.77 7.54
C GLN A 120 -15.25 -17.62 7.59
N PRO A 121 -14.98 -18.30 8.73
CA PRO A 121 -13.73 -19.06 8.92
C PRO A 121 -13.44 -20.01 7.74
N GLU A 122 -14.42 -20.73 7.27
CA GLU A 122 -14.29 -21.74 6.20
C GLU A 122 -14.01 -21.13 4.83
N GLN A 123 -14.23 -19.83 4.68
CA GLN A 123 -14.05 -19.09 3.42
C GLN A 123 -12.71 -18.34 3.36
N LYS A 124 -11.97 -18.23 4.48
CA LYS A 124 -10.76 -17.39 4.55
C LYS A 124 -9.65 -17.85 3.60
N ALA A 125 -9.35 -19.16 3.58
CA ALA A 125 -8.37 -19.71 2.67
C ALA A 125 -8.72 -19.44 1.19
N LYS A 126 -9.98 -19.67 0.83
CA LYS A 126 -10.50 -19.43 -0.51
C LYS A 126 -10.43 -17.95 -0.89
N LEU A 127 -10.76 -17.03 0.03
CA LEU A 127 -10.66 -15.59 -0.19
C LEU A 127 -9.23 -15.16 -0.55
N ILE A 128 -8.22 -15.71 0.13
CA ILE A 128 -6.80 -15.44 -0.14
C ILE A 128 -6.43 -15.89 -1.54
N GLU A 129 -6.77 -17.13 -1.92
CA GLU A 129 -6.47 -17.70 -3.25
C GLU A 129 -7.17 -16.94 -4.38
N GLU A 130 -8.44 -16.60 -4.22
CA GLU A 130 -9.19 -15.83 -5.21
C GLU A 130 -8.62 -14.43 -5.38
N THR A 131 -8.19 -13.79 -4.29
CA THR A 131 -7.59 -12.46 -4.36
C THR A 131 -6.23 -12.52 -5.05
N GLU A 132 -5.41 -13.54 -4.82
CA GLU A 132 -4.14 -13.75 -5.52
C GLU A 132 -4.33 -13.80 -7.04
N LYS A 133 -5.34 -14.54 -7.51
CA LYS A 133 -5.69 -14.60 -8.94
C LYS A 133 -6.15 -13.25 -9.47
N LYS A 134 -6.89 -12.48 -8.66
CA LYS A 134 -7.33 -11.12 -9.03
C LYS A 134 -6.15 -10.15 -9.14
N PHE A 135 -5.14 -10.23 -8.28
CA PHE A 135 -3.93 -9.40 -8.41
C PHE A 135 -3.29 -9.57 -9.79
N SER A 136 -3.07 -10.79 -10.23
CA SER A 136 -2.47 -11.07 -11.55
C SER A 136 -3.29 -10.52 -12.74
N SER A 137 -4.62 -10.50 -12.61
CA SER A 137 -5.52 -10.08 -13.70
C SER A 137 -5.84 -8.59 -13.68
N LEU A 138 -6.03 -7.97 -12.50
CA LEU A 138 -6.51 -6.59 -12.38
C LEU A 138 -5.38 -5.55 -12.33
N LEU A 139 -4.21 -5.86 -11.75
CA LEU A 139 -3.11 -4.90 -11.71
C LEU A 139 -2.72 -4.36 -13.09
N PRO A 140 -2.48 -5.19 -14.12
CA PRO A 140 -2.18 -4.69 -15.44
C PRO A 140 -3.32 -3.83 -16.05
N GLN A 141 -4.56 -4.11 -15.66
CA GLN A 141 -5.71 -3.34 -16.14
C GLN A 141 -5.79 -1.98 -15.46
N ILE A 142 -5.52 -1.89 -14.14
CA ILE A 142 -5.45 -0.63 -13.40
C ILE A 142 -4.46 0.32 -14.06
N TYR A 143 -3.23 -0.14 -14.29
CA TYR A 143 -2.19 0.68 -14.95
C TYR A 143 -2.57 1.08 -16.37
N ARG A 144 -3.11 0.16 -17.17
CA ARG A 144 -3.54 0.45 -18.54
C ARG A 144 -4.66 1.49 -18.59
N ARG A 145 -5.57 1.47 -17.63
CA ARG A 145 -6.68 2.43 -17.54
C ARG A 145 -6.26 3.76 -16.94
N ALA A 146 -5.22 3.78 -16.12
CA ALA A 146 -4.66 5.00 -15.54
C ALA A 146 -3.95 5.86 -16.60
N VAL A 147 -3.36 5.25 -17.63
CA VAL A 147 -2.74 5.95 -18.77
C VAL A 147 -3.84 6.49 -19.69
N ILE A 148 -4.23 7.75 -19.49
CA ILE A 148 -5.33 8.40 -20.24
C ILE A 148 -4.87 8.85 -21.63
N SER A 149 -3.62 9.25 -21.78
CA SER A 149 -3.02 9.64 -23.05
C SER A 149 -1.51 9.42 -23.06
N ASN A 150 -0.93 9.24 -24.25
CA ASN A 150 0.53 9.19 -24.41
C ASN A 150 1.18 10.58 -24.36
N ASN A 151 0.43 11.62 -23.98
CA ASN A 151 0.93 12.98 -23.92
C ASN A 151 1.42 13.25 -22.50
N SER A 152 2.70 13.59 -22.38
CA SER A 152 3.38 13.90 -21.12
C SER A 152 2.79 15.09 -20.34
N THR A 153 1.89 15.82 -20.95
CA THR A 153 1.19 16.97 -20.33
C THR A 153 -0.24 16.64 -19.87
N SER A 154 -0.70 15.41 -20.10
CA SER A 154 -2.09 14.98 -19.84
C SER A 154 -2.12 13.77 -18.90
N TYR A 155 -1.52 13.89 -17.73
CA TYR A 155 -1.66 12.90 -16.66
C TYR A 155 -2.42 13.50 -15.48
N SER A 156 -3.05 12.66 -14.72
CA SER A 156 -3.63 13.03 -13.44
C SER A 156 -2.60 12.78 -12.37
N GLY A 157 -2.11 13.83 -11.72
CA GLY A 157 -1.21 13.69 -10.58
C GLY A 157 -1.84 12.84 -9.47
N ALA A 158 -1.03 12.36 -8.53
CA ALA A 158 -1.49 11.60 -7.39
C ALA A 158 -1.54 12.48 -6.14
N ASP A 159 -2.72 12.72 -5.61
CA ASP A 159 -2.90 13.55 -4.43
C ASP A 159 -2.72 12.73 -3.13
N ILE A 160 -1.46 12.38 -2.85
CA ILE A 160 -1.11 11.66 -1.62
C ILE A 160 -1.42 12.52 -0.39
N TRP A 161 -1.26 13.86 -0.47
CA TRP A 161 -1.61 14.76 0.61
C TRP A 161 -3.10 14.66 0.96
N LYS A 162 -3.96 14.66 -0.05
CA LYS A 162 -5.40 14.49 0.11
C LYS A 162 -5.74 13.14 0.72
N TYR A 163 -5.08 12.07 0.28
CA TYR A 163 -5.27 10.74 0.86
C TYR A 163 -5.02 10.73 2.37
N PHE A 164 -3.91 11.32 2.84
CA PHE A 164 -3.63 11.43 4.28
C PHE A 164 -4.65 12.29 5.02
N ASN A 165 -5.13 13.36 4.36
CA ASN A 165 -6.07 14.30 4.97
C ASN A 165 -7.51 13.76 5.04
N GLU A 166 -7.95 13.00 4.05
CA GLU A 166 -9.37 12.62 3.90
C GLU A 166 -9.58 11.11 4.11
N ASP A 167 -8.86 10.26 3.39
CA ASP A 167 -9.19 8.84 3.24
C ASP A 167 -8.46 7.93 4.24
N LEU A 168 -7.20 8.20 4.55
CA LEU A 168 -6.38 7.33 5.40
C LEU A 168 -7.01 7.02 6.77
N PRO A 169 -7.68 7.97 7.48
CA PRO A 169 -8.30 7.65 8.76
C PRO A 169 -9.33 6.53 8.71
N ASP A 170 -10.08 6.44 7.61
CA ASP A 170 -11.10 5.39 7.40
C ASP A 170 -10.47 4.05 7.01
N ASP A 171 -9.22 4.09 6.58
CA ASP A 171 -8.44 2.93 6.18
C ASP A 171 -7.69 2.26 7.34
N LEU A 172 -7.52 2.96 8.45
CA LEU A 172 -6.83 2.43 9.63
C LEU A 172 -7.73 1.55 10.49
N GLU A 173 -7.14 0.51 11.06
CA GLU A 173 -7.80 -0.38 12.02
C GLU A 173 -7.28 -0.06 13.43
N ARG A 174 -8.19 0.11 14.41
CA ARG A 174 -7.83 0.51 15.78
C ARG A 174 -6.99 -0.54 16.50
N ASP A 175 -7.36 -1.82 16.34
CA ASP A 175 -6.75 -2.94 17.04
C ASP A 175 -5.81 -3.74 16.13
N ALA A 176 -5.09 -3.03 15.23
CA ALA A 176 -4.17 -3.66 14.29
C ALA A 176 -2.85 -2.92 14.19
N GLN A 177 -1.81 -3.62 13.78
CA GLN A 177 -0.57 -3.02 13.32
C GLN A 177 -0.80 -2.49 11.90
N ASN A 178 -0.96 -1.16 11.78
CA ASN A 178 -1.21 -0.53 10.50
C ASN A 178 0.11 -0.26 9.78
N THR A 179 0.26 -0.78 8.57
CA THR A 179 1.40 -0.52 7.69
C THR A 179 0.90 0.03 6.36
N LEU A 180 1.32 1.24 6.02
CA LEU A 180 1.05 1.89 4.75
C LEU A 180 2.29 1.80 3.85
N PHE A 181 2.16 1.13 2.73
CA PHE A 181 3.14 1.13 1.64
C PHE A 181 2.71 2.18 0.61
N ILE A 182 3.61 3.08 0.25
CA ILE A 182 3.37 4.11 -0.77
C ILE A 182 4.32 3.84 -1.93
N ILE A 183 3.80 3.52 -3.10
CA ILE A 183 4.59 3.30 -4.32
C ILE A 183 4.54 4.60 -5.12
N THR A 184 5.64 5.37 -5.11
CA THR A 184 5.74 6.71 -5.67
C THR A 184 7.19 7.11 -5.97
N ASP A 185 7.41 8.02 -6.93
CA ASP A 185 8.71 8.67 -7.12
C ASP A 185 9.02 9.73 -6.05
N GLY A 186 8.02 10.10 -5.25
CA GLY A 186 8.16 10.97 -4.09
C GLY A 186 7.81 12.44 -4.30
N TYR A 187 7.43 12.87 -5.51
CA TYR A 187 7.23 14.31 -5.80
C TYR A 187 5.86 14.84 -5.42
N MET A 188 4.85 13.98 -5.34
CA MET A 188 3.45 14.39 -5.11
C MET A 188 3.00 15.47 -6.11
N ASP A 189 3.29 15.26 -7.39
CA ASP A 189 2.96 16.23 -8.41
C ASP A 189 1.50 16.13 -8.85
N PHE A 190 0.89 17.29 -9.08
CA PHE A 190 -0.47 17.41 -9.60
C PHE A 190 -0.44 18.00 -11.01
N GLU A 191 -1.36 17.54 -11.85
CA GLU A 191 -1.50 18.01 -13.23
C GLU A 191 -1.84 19.51 -13.29
N SER A 192 -2.63 20.02 -12.35
CA SER A 192 -3.09 21.41 -12.38
C SER A 192 -2.51 22.24 -11.23
N LEU A 193 -2.12 23.47 -11.55
CA LEU A 193 -1.73 24.47 -10.56
C LEU A 193 -2.82 24.73 -9.51
N GLN A 194 -4.08 24.46 -9.83
CA GLN A 194 -5.22 24.63 -8.93
C GLN A 194 -5.25 23.61 -7.79
N GLY A 195 -4.61 22.46 -7.95
CA GLY A 195 -4.42 21.47 -6.88
C GLY A 195 -3.26 21.80 -5.93
N ARG A 196 -2.40 22.77 -6.29
CA ARG A 196 -1.24 23.16 -5.51
C ARG A 196 -1.60 24.23 -4.50
N THR A 197 -1.84 23.83 -3.27
CA THR A 197 -2.04 24.78 -2.18
C THR A 197 -0.70 25.13 -1.53
N SER A 198 -0.47 26.41 -1.25
CA SER A 198 0.72 26.86 -0.52
C SER A 198 0.36 27.83 0.60
N ARG A 199 1.11 27.80 1.68
CA ARG A 199 1.03 28.75 2.77
C ARG A 199 2.46 29.00 3.29
N ASN A 200 2.97 30.20 3.09
CA ASN A 200 4.38 30.52 3.33
C ASN A 200 5.27 29.57 2.51
N ASN A 201 6.20 28.87 3.15
CA ASN A 201 7.09 27.87 2.54
C ASN A 201 6.56 26.43 2.65
N ARG A 202 5.25 26.28 2.85
CA ARG A 202 4.57 24.99 2.97
C ARG A 202 3.72 24.72 1.74
N TYR A 203 3.85 23.55 1.15
CA TYR A 203 3.23 23.16 -0.13
C TYR A 203 2.60 21.79 -0.03
N THR A 204 1.71 21.45 -0.96
CA THR A 204 1.18 20.07 -1.12
C THR A 204 2.00 19.24 -2.11
N SER A 205 3.04 19.83 -2.74
CA SER A 205 3.94 19.19 -3.69
C SER A 205 5.40 19.34 -3.27
N CYS A 206 6.16 18.25 -3.34
CA CYS A 206 7.61 18.26 -3.09
C CYS A 206 8.37 19.01 -4.16
N ALA A 207 7.93 18.97 -5.41
CA ALA A 207 8.59 19.60 -6.54
C ALA A 207 8.79 21.12 -6.32
N GLN A 208 7.81 21.81 -5.73
CA GLN A 208 7.96 23.25 -5.44
C GLN A 208 9.01 23.54 -4.37
N ILE A 209 9.08 22.71 -3.34
CA ILE A 209 10.10 22.86 -2.28
C ILE A 209 11.49 22.64 -2.87
N ILE A 210 11.63 21.57 -3.65
CA ILE A 210 12.89 21.23 -4.33
C ILE A 210 13.32 22.37 -5.25
N ASN A 211 12.45 22.87 -6.10
CA ASN A 211 12.74 23.95 -7.03
C ASN A 211 13.19 25.24 -6.34
N ASN A 212 12.67 25.52 -5.15
CA ASN A 212 13.07 26.70 -4.37
C ASN A 212 14.42 26.53 -3.68
N LEU A 213 14.86 25.31 -3.41
CA LEU A 213 16.02 25.04 -2.56
C LEU A 213 17.19 24.38 -3.29
N LYS A 214 16.98 23.64 -4.39
CA LYS A 214 18.01 22.80 -5.03
C LYS A 214 19.26 23.55 -5.51
N LYS A 215 19.15 24.85 -5.77
CA LYS A 215 20.29 25.67 -6.18
C LYS A 215 21.08 26.28 -5.02
N ALA A 216 20.63 26.10 -3.80
CA ALA A 216 21.27 26.66 -2.62
C ALA A 216 22.26 25.65 -2.02
N PRO A 217 23.57 25.97 -1.94
CA PRO A 217 24.53 25.08 -1.29
C PRO A 217 24.20 24.79 0.17
N ASP A 218 23.55 25.75 0.82
CA ASP A 218 23.09 25.73 2.21
C ASP A 218 21.61 25.32 2.35
N TRP A 219 21.09 24.52 1.43
CA TRP A 219 19.65 24.19 1.38
C TRP A 219 19.12 23.59 2.68
N HIS A 220 19.93 22.83 3.44
CA HIS A 220 19.52 22.27 4.73
C HIS A 220 19.18 23.38 5.75
N SER A 221 20.03 24.39 5.88
CA SER A 221 19.80 25.52 6.78
C SER A 221 18.56 26.30 6.34
N ARG A 222 18.46 26.60 5.05
CA ARG A 222 17.28 27.28 4.49
C ARG A 222 15.98 26.52 4.70
N PHE A 223 16.01 25.18 4.51
CA PHE A 223 14.87 24.32 4.75
C PHE A 223 14.37 24.44 6.19
N LYS A 224 15.30 24.40 7.14
CA LYS A 224 15.00 24.46 8.57
C LYS A 224 14.57 25.87 8.99
N GLU A 225 15.35 26.88 8.68
CA GLU A 225 15.13 28.28 9.10
C GLU A 225 13.91 28.90 8.44
N GLY A 226 13.69 28.59 7.16
CA GLY A 226 12.54 29.04 6.39
C GLY A 226 11.26 28.23 6.61
N ASP A 227 11.30 27.23 7.49
CA ASP A 227 10.19 26.31 7.77
C ASP A 227 9.60 25.65 6.50
N TYR A 228 10.47 25.33 5.53
CA TYR A 228 10.01 24.63 4.34
C TYR A 228 9.47 23.24 4.66
N GLY A 229 8.51 22.77 3.87
CA GLY A 229 7.95 21.42 4.00
C GLY A 229 6.58 21.26 3.36
N LEU A 230 6.03 20.07 3.48
CA LEU A 230 4.65 19.84 3.09
C LEU A 230 3.69 20.51 4.09
N LEU A 231 2.51 20.91 3.60
CA LEU A 231 1.45 21.41 4.46
C LEU A 231 1.08 20.33 5.48
N PRO A 232 1.02 20.66 6.77
CA PRO A 232 0.59 19.70 7.77
C PRO A 232 -0.83 19.22 7.50
N VAL A 233 -1.05 17.94 7.67
CA VAL A 233 -2.40 17.37 7.76
C VAL A 233 -2.87 17.53 9.20
N ASN A 234 -4.07 18.04 9.41
CA ASN A 234 -4.63 18.26 10.75
C ASN A 234 -5.13 16.95 11.40
N LYS A 235 -4.29 15.91 11.33
CA LYS A 235 -4.54 14.57 11.88
C LYS A 235 -3.23 13.97 12.38
N LYS A 236 -3.31 13.05 13.35
CA LYS A 236 -2.15 12.36 13.92
C LYS A 236 -2.29 10.85 13.75
N PHE A 237 -1.17 10.20 13.41
CA PHE A 237 -1.10 8.78 13.13
C PHE A 237 0.03 8.10 13.93
N PRO A 238 0.00 8.12 15.27
CA PRO A 238 1.13 7.65 16.10
C PRO A 238 1.40 6.14 16.00
N ASN A 239 0.39 5.36 15.58
CA ASN A 239 0.45 3.90 15.47
C ASN A 239 0.53 3.43 14.02
N LEU A 240 0.89 4.33 13.09
CA LEU A 240 1.07 4.01 11.68
C LEU A 240 2.56 3.79 11.40
N LYS A 241 2.88 2.70 10.71
CA LYS A 241 4.15 2.48 10.03
C LYS A 241 4.00 2.85 8.57
N VAL A 242 4.95 3.61 8.02
CA VAL A 242 4.95 3.99 6.60
C VAL A 242 6.22 3.52 5.91
N ILE A 243 6.06 2.89 4.75
CA ILE A 243 7.18 2.46 3.90
C ILE A 243 6.96 3.11 2.53
N VAL A 244 7.81 4.05 2.17
CA VAL A 244 7.78 4.70 0.85
C VAL A 244 8.73 3.95 -0.06
N LEU A 245 8.20 3.46 -1.17
CA LEU A 245 8.87 2.58 -2.12
C LEU A 245 9.09 3.31 -3.44
N GLU A 246 10.21 3.01 -4.09
CA GLU A 246 10.57 3.50 -5.42
C GLU A 246 10.81 5.01 -5.51
N LEU A 247 11.30 5.63 -4.42
CA LEU A 247 11.75 7.02 -4.47
C LEU A 247 12.82 7.19 -5.57
N ASN A 248 12.49 8.01 -6.57
CA ASN A 248 13.34 8.20 -7.76
C ASN A 248 13.56 9.68 -8.05
N PRO A 249 14.76 10.24 -7.72
CA PRO A 249 15.11 11.60 -8.09
C PRO A 249 15.06 11.82 -9.61
N LYS A 250 14.46 12.94 -10.03
CA LYS A 250 14.36 13.32 -11.46
C LYS A 250 15.63 13.94 -12.02
N ASP A 251 16.46 14.51 -11.16
CA ASP A 251 17.76 15.10 -11.53
C ASP A 251 18.91 14.23 -10.99
N ASP A 252 20.01 14.15 -11.73
CA ASP A 252 21.27 13.48 -11.32
C ASP A 252 21.99 14.15 -10.15
N TRP A 253 21.40 15.18 -9.57
CA TRP A 253 21.94 15.85 -8.42
C TRP A 253 21.84 14.96 -7.17
N THR A 254 22.99 14.58 -6.63
CA THR A 254 23.09 13.64 -5.50
C THR A 254 22.37 14.11 -4.23
N GLY A 255 22.07 15.42 -4.11
CA GLY A 255 21.31 15.98 -2.98
C GLY A 255 19.81 15.81 -3.05
N GLU A 256 19.24 15.50 -4.22
CA GLU A 256 17.79 15.49 -4.40
C GLU A 256 17.10 14.37 -3.64
N TYR A 257 17.67 13.18 -3.62
CA TYR A 257 17.19 12.08 -2.79
C TYR A 257 17.15 12.47 -1.31
N ASN A 258 18.22 13.10 -0.81
CA ASN A 258 18.30 13.57 0.57
C ASN A 258 17.25 14.65 0.85
N MET A 259 16.97 15.52 -0.11
CA MET A 259 15.95 16.54 0.03
C MET A 259 14.55 15.94 0.07
N LEU A 260 14.23 15.00 -0.83
CA LEU A 260 12.97 14.27 -0.83
C LEU A 260 12.74 13.58 0.52
N THR A 261 13.68 12.78 0.97
CA THR A 261 13.55 12.06 2.24
C THR A 261 13.46 13.00 3.45
N THR A 262 14.12 14.17 3.41
CA THR A 262 14.03 15.20 4.44
C THR A 262 12.61 15.82 4.48
N ILE A 263 12.04 16.14 3.32
CA ILE A 263 10.69 16.69 3.20
C ILE A 263 9.66 15.71 3.76
N TRP A 264 9.70 14.45 3.33
CA TRP A 264 8.81 13.40 3.78
C TRP A 264 8.97 13.10 5.28
N SER A 265 10.20 13.02 5.78
CA SER A 265 10.49 12.77 7.20
C SER A 265 9.90 13.85 8.10
N LYS A 266 10.07 15.13 7.73
CA LYS A 266 9.47 16.24 8.45
C LYS A 266 7.94 16.12 8.48
N TRP A 267 7.32 15.84 7.35
CA TRP A 267 5.88 15.72 7.22
C TRP A 267 5.33 14.56 8.07
N PHE A 268 5.95 13.38 8.00
CA PHE A 268 5.57 12.25 8.83
C PHE A 268 5.73 12.54 10.34
N THR A 269 6.84 13.16 10.72
CA THR A 269 7.08 13.55 12.11
C THR A 269 6.02 14.54 12.61
N GLU A 270 5.64 15.50 11.79
CA GLU A 270 4.59 16.46 12.11
C GLU A 270 3.22 15.81 12.29
N MET A 271 2.94 14.72 11.60
CA MET A 271 1.75 13.88 11.78
C MET A 271 1.88 12.87 12.94
N GLY A 272 3.01 12.87 13.68
CA GLY A 272 3.24 11.96 14.80
C GLY A 272 3.57 10.52 14.38
N ILE A 273 3.87 10.27 13.11
CA ILE A 273 4.32 8.97 12.61
C ILE A 273 5.77 8.78 13.07
N LYS A 274 6.02 7.72 13.85
CA LYS A 274 7.34 7.44 14.43
C LYS A 274 8.12 6.37 13.68
N SER A 275 7.44 5.51 12.94
CA SER A 275 8.02 4.39 12.19
C SER A 275 7.83 4.63 10.71
N PHE A 276 8.90 4.97 10.00
CA PHE A 276 8.87 5.08 8.54
C PHE A 276 10.23 4.72 7.93
N ALA A 277 10.19 4.28 6.68
CA ALA A 277 11.37 3.93 5.90
C ALA A 277 11.20 4.41 4.44
N PHE A 278 12.32 4.67 3.79
CA PHE A 278 12.39 5.03 2.37
C PHE A 278 13.23 3.99 1.65
N ILE A 279 12.67 3.42 0.59
CA ILE A 279 13.35 2.49 -0.30
C ILE A 279 13.47 3.19 -1.64
N LYS A 280 14.73 3.36 -2.08
CA LYS A 280 15.05 3.98 -3.37
C LYS A 280 14.54 3.08 -4.50
N ASP A 281 14.35 3.68 -5.67
CA ASP A 281 14.12 2.96 -6.91
C ASP A 281 15.38 2.16 -7.29
N ASP A 282 15.40 0.90 -6.87
CA ASP A 282 16.51 -0.03 -7.02
C ASP A 282 16.07 -1.28 -7.80
N ASN A 283 16.95 -2.27 -7.93
CA ASN A 283 16.51 -3.54 -8.51
C ASN A 283 15.50 -4.26 -7.59
N ILE A 284 14.64 -5.05 -8.19
CA ILE A 284 13.51 -5.70 -7.48
C ILE A 284 13.96 -6.61 -6.32
N ASN A 285 15.13 -7.23 -6.42
CA ASN A 285 15.62 -8.13 -5.36
C ASN A 285 15.97 -7.34 -4.10
N GLU A 286 16.62 -6.17 -4.24
CA GLU A 286 16.96 -5.28 -3.13
C GLU A 286 15.70 -4.68 -2.49
N ILE A 287 14.70 -4.35 -3.30
CA ILE A 287 13.39 -3.89 -2.81
C ILE A 287 12.72 -5.01 -1.99
N ASN A 288 12.71 -6.25 -2.49
CA ASN A 288 12.10 -7.38 -1.81
C ASN A 288 12.79 -7.68 -0.46
N GLU A 289 14.13 -7.74 -0.44
CA GLU A 289 14.88 -7.91 0.80
C GLU A 289 14.60 -6.80 1.82
N SER A 290 14.44 -5.56 1.33
CA SER A 290 14.13 -4.42 2.17
C SER A 290 12.71 -4.51 2.75
N ILE A 291 11.73 -4.95 1.96
CA ILE A 291 10.36 -5.19 2.43
C ILE A 291 10.35 -6.27 3.51
N GLU A 292 11.02 -7.41 3.29
CA GLU A 292 11.09 -8.51 4.25
C GLU A 292 11.76 -8.09 5.57
N LYS A 293 12.85 -7.33 5.51
CA LYS A 293 13.54 -6.81 6.71
C LYS A 293 12.72 -5.82 7.52
N LEU A 294 11.82 -5.09 6.85
CA LEU A 294 10.99 -4.08 7.49
C LEU A 294 9.69 -4.64 8.08
N LEU A 295 9.28 -5.84 7.74
CA LEU A 295 8.03 -6.47 8.21
C LEU A 295 8.26 -7.49 9.30
#